data_bcac19080cfe611739772eaeef496324
#
_entry.id   bcac19080cfe611739772eaeef496324
#
_cell.length_a   1.000
_cell.length_b   1.000
_cell.length_c   1.000
_cell.angle_alpha   90.00
_cell.angle_beta   90.00
_cell.angle_gamma   90.00
#
_symmetry.space_group_name_H-M   'P 1'
#
loop_
_entity.id
_entity.type
_entity.pdbx_description
1 polymer ?
#
loop_
_entity_poly.entity_id
_entity_poly.type
_entity_poly.pdbx_seq_one_letter_code
_entity_poly.pdbx_strand_id
1 'polypeptide(L)'
;MLTDGTVQSGTWANGQRVRDADGKLLPDSLELGLLAQGRLLEDALANVPASTPAIELYTLTVGGDGKQSVFLRESDYVSNMLTSRFGAFGQIRLVNHRDHLVDRPMATRENLRRAALTLAERSGPEDLIFIYLTSHGTSEHELVLDQPRMELSDLPANELGAVLAPLKNRDKIIVISSCYSGGFIPALKDERTLIMTASRADRVSFGCSEEANFTYFGDALFAQALNQTDDLEQAFKLAKASVAERELADSFEASEPQIWAPKTVLSHWQLLRKQQARKALQSVSIDSKDAKSN
;
A
#
# COMPACT_ATOMS: atom_id res chain seq x y z
N MET A 1 -16.02 -7.53 -25.55
CA MET A 1 -14.73 -8.14 -25.96
C MET A 1 -13.80 -7.87 -24.80
N LEU A 2 -13.15 -8.88 -24.27
CA LEU A 2 -12.16 -8.69 -23.19
C LEU A 2 -10.87 -8.10 -23.78
N THR A 3 -10.00 -7.57 -22.94
CA THR A 3 -8.72 -6.97 -23.35
C THR A 3 -7.77 -7.96 -24.07
N ASP A 4 -7.96 -9.26 -23.86
CA ASP A 4 -7.25 -10.35 -24.54
C ASP A 4 -7.88 -10.75 -25.89
N GLY A 5 -8.91 -10.05 -26.34
CA GLY A 5 -9.63 -10.32 -27.59
C GLY A 5 -10.68 -11.44 -27.50
N THR A 6 -10.89 -12.04 -26.32
CA THR A 6 -11.94 -13.06 -26.16
C THR A 6 -13.33 -12.43 -26.19
N VAL A 7 -14.29 -13.15 -26.80
CA VAL A 7 -15.70 -12.75 -26.84
C VAL A 7 -16.47 -13.65 -25.87
N GLN A 8 -17.04 -13.05 -24.85
CA GLN A 8 -17.96 -13.74 -23.94
C GLN A 8 -19.40 -13.54 -24.41
N SER A 9 -20.07 -14.63 -24.80
CA SER A 9 -21.51 -14.65 -25.11
C SER A 9 -22.32 -14.98 -23.87
N GLY A 10 -23.57 -14.49 -23.80
CA GLY A 10 -24.48 -14.72 -22.67
C GLY A 10 -25.37 -13.52 -22.41
N THR A 11 -26.12 -13.56 -21.29
CA THR A 11 -26.98 -12.46 -20.84
C THR A 11 -26.21 -11.58 -19.86
N TRP A 12 -26.33 -10.27 -20.05
CA TRP A 12 -25.68 -9.26 -19.22
C TRP A 12 -26.73 -8.41 -18.49
N ALA A 13 -26.49 -8.13 -17.22
CA ALA A 13 -27.29 -7.18 -16.42
C ALA A 13 -26.32 -6.31 -15.60
N ASN A 14 -26.55 -4.98 -15.59
CA ASN A 14 -25.74 -4.00 -14.87
C ASN A 14 -24.22 -4.15 -15.12
N GLY A 15 -23.83 -4.42 -16.37
CA GLY A 15 -22.44 -4.58 -16.76
C GLY A 15 -21.80 -5.92 -16.40
N GLN A 16 -22.56 -6.84 -15.82
CA GLN A 16 -22.08 -8.17 -15.46
C GLN A 16 -22.75 -9.27 -16.31
N ARG A 17 -21.97 -10.30 -16.62
CA ARG A 17 -22.50 -11.49 -17.27
C ARG A 17 -23.20 -12.37 -16.23
N VAL A 18 -24.54 -12.41 -16.30
CA VAL A 18 -25.39 -13.16 -15.32
C VAL A 18 -25.77 -14.56 -15.80
N ARG A 19 -25.68 -14.81 -17.13
CA ARG A 19 -25.87 -16.16 -17.69
C ARG A 19 -24.81 -16.42 -18.76
N ASP A 20 -24.43 -17.71 -18.90
CA ASP A 20 -23.54 -18.15 -19.99
C ASP A 20 -24.30 -18.22 -21.33
N ALA A 21 -23.62 -18.70 -22.38
CA ALA A 21 -24.18 -18.83 -23.72
C ALA A 21 -25.35 -19.82 -23.76
N ASP A 22 -25.38 -20.80 -22.86
CA ASP A 22 -26.39 -21.83 -22.75
C ASP A 22 -27.55 -21.39 -21.84
N GLY A 23 -27.54 -20.16 -21.35
CA GLY A 23 -28.57 -19.59 -20.49
C GLY A 23 -28.48 -20.01 -19.01
N LYS A 24 -27.43 -20.74 -18.60
CA LYS A 24 -27.23 -21.15 -17.22
C LYS A 24 -26.82 -19.91 -16.39
N LEU A 25 -27.44 -19.78 -15.21
CA LEU A 25 -27.11 -18.73 -14.25
C LEU A 25 -25.66 -18.88 -13.80
N LEU A 26 -24.90 -17.78 -13.88
CA LEU A 26 -23.54 -17.70 -13.35
C LEU A 26 -23.56 -17.28 -11.89
N PRO A 27 -22.61 -17.75 -11.06
CA PRO A 27 -22.46 -17.27 -9.70
C PRO A 27 -22.20 -15.76 -9.68
N ASP A 28 -22.82 -15.05 -8.73
CA ASP A 28 -22.55 -13.62 -8.55
C ASP A 28 -21.22 -13.43 -7.81
N SER A 29 -20.27 -12.74 -8.45
CA SER A 29 -18.94 -12.48 -7.89
C SER A 29 -19.00 -11.69 -6.58
N LEU A 30 -19.98 -10.79 -6.40
CA LEU A 30 -20.17 -10.08 -5.15
C LEU A 30 -20.59 -11.01 -4.02
N GLU A 31 -21.60 -11.87 -4.26
CA GLU A 31 -22.06 -12.82 -3.25
C GLU A 31 -20.96 -13.81 -2.85
N LEU A 32 -20.22 -14.34 -3.83
CA LEU A 32 -19.07 -15.21 -3.57
C LEU A 32 -17.96 -14.48 -2.81
N GLY A 33 -17.70 -13.22 -3.18
CA GLY A 33 -16.75 -12.39 -2.50
C GLY A 33 -17.12 -12.14 -1.04
N LEU A 34 -18.36 -11.73 -0.77
CA LEU A 34 -18.84 -11.52 0.60
C LEU A 34 -18.70 -12.78 1.48
N LEU A 35 -18.98 -13.96 0.93
CA LEU A 35 -18.77 -15.23 1.63
C LEU A 35 -17.28 -15.51 1.90
N ALA A 36 -16.37 -15.07 1.03
CA ALA A 36 -14.94 -15.32 1.14
C ALA A 36 -14.23 -14.33 2.09
N GLN A 37 -14.72 -13.09 2.22
CA GLN A 37 -13.99 -11.98 2.85
C GLN A 37 -13.55 -12.26 4.29
N GLY A 38 -14.38 -12.86 5.12
CA GLY A 38 -14.00 -13.20 6.49
C GLY A 38 -12.78 -14.12 6.53
N ARG A 39 -12.78 -15.20 5.74
CA ARG A 39 -11.67 -16.14 5.66
C ARG A 39 -10.42 -15.50 5.04
N LEU A 40 -10.55 -14.74 3.97
CA LEU A 40 -9.43 -14.06 3.32
C LEU A 40 -8.70 -13.12 4.29
N LEU A 41 -9.44 -12.36 5.09
CA LEU A 41 -8.85 -11.51 6.10
C LEU A 41 -8.18 -12.33 7.21
N GLU A 42 -8.85 -13.34 7.78
CA GLU A 42 -8.27 -14.18 8.83
C GLU A 42 -6.97 -14.87 8.36
N ASP A 43 -6.96 -15.40 7.15
CA ASP A 43 -5.77 -16.03 6.56
C ASP A 43 -4.63 -15.01 6.41
N ALA A 44 -4.93 -13.79 5.94
CA ALA A 44 -3.94 -12.73 5.81
C ALA A 44 -3.34 -12.29 7.16
N LEU A 45 -4.17 -12.16 8.20
CA LEU A 45 -3.74 -11.81 9.55
C LEU A 45 -2.96 -12.94 10.23
N ALA A 46 -3.39 -14.18 10.09
CA ALA A 46 -2.75 -15.35 10.68
C ALA A 46 -1.35 -15.61 10.10
N ASN A 47 -1.12 -15.24 8.83
CA ASN A 47 0.17 -15.40 8.16
C ASN A 47 1.22 -14.36 8.58
N VAL A 48 0.89 -13.37 9.40
CA VAL A 48 1.88 -12.43 9.94
C VAL A 48 2.70 -13.11 11.02
N PRO A 49 4.02 -13.31 10.82
CA PRO A 49 4.86 -13.99 11.81
C PRO A 49 5.03 -13.12 13.08
N ALA A 50 5.30 -13.77 14.20
CA ALA A 50 5.67 -13.05 15.43
C ALA A 50 7.10 -12.52 15.33
N SER A 51 7.37 -11.37 15.97
CA SER A 51 8.70 -10.75 16.03
C SER A 51 9.76 -11.68 16.64
N THR A 52 10.99 -11.47 16.20
CA THR A 52 12.20 -12.07 16.77
C THR A 52 13.02 -10.98 17.48
N PRO A 53 14.13 -11.28 18.19
CA PRO A 53 14.97 -10.23 18.77
C PRO A 53 15.71 -9.34 17.75
N ALA A 54 15.56 -9.58 16.44
CA ALA A 54 16.15 -8.76 15.39
C ALA A 54 15.19 -7.62 15.03
N ILE A 55 15.71 -6.54 14.45
CA ILE A 55 14.85 -5.49 13.86
C ILE A 55 14.19 -6.05 12.61
N GLU A 56 12.87 -6.02 12.54
CA GLU A 56 12.09 -6.53 11.43
C GLU A 56 11.21 -5.42 10.83
N LEU A 57 10.87 -5.61 9.56
CA LEU A 57 9.97 -4.71 8.85
C LEU A 57 8.61 -5.39 8.66
N TYR A 58 7.58 -4.80 9.24
CA TYR A 58 6.19 -5.20 9.01
C TYR A 58 5.51 -4.22 8.08
N THR A 59 4.62 -4.70 7.21
CA THR A 59 4.03 -3.84 6.20
C THR A 59 2.52 -4.00 6.08
N LEU A 60 1.86 -2.88 5.81
CA LEU A 60 0.46 -2.81 5.41
C LEU A 60 0.36 -2.02 4.12
N THR A 61 -0.12 -2.65 3.04
CA THR A 61 -0.39 -1.97 1.78
C THR A 61 -1.88 -1.96 1.49
N VAL A 62 -2.39 -0.81 1.04
CA VAL A 62 -3.82 -0.58 0.86
C VAL A 62 -4.08 0.05 -0.50
N GLY A 63 -4.88 -0.61 -1.35
CA GLY A 63 -5.50 -0.04 -2.53
C GLY A 63 -6.98 0.25 -2.24
N GLY A 64 -7.34 1.52 -2.10
CA GLY A 64 -8.65 1.92 -1.55
C GLY A 64 -9.78 1.95 -2.56
N ASP A 65 -9.51 2.31 -3.82
CA ASP A 65 -10.55 2.41 -4.86
C ASP A 65 -10.51 1.21 -5.80
N GLY A 66 -11.64 0.51 -5.91
CA GLY A 66 -11.81 -0.69 -6.73
C GLY A 66 -12.31 -0.44 -8.15
N LYS A 67 -12.61 0.80 -8.52
CA LYS A 67 -13.06 1.16 -9.87
C LYS A 67 -11.92 1.28 -10.84
N GLN A 68 -10.73 1.67 -10.37
CA GLN A 68 -9.54 1.87 -11.17
C GLN A 68 -8.41 0.92 -10.76
N SER A 69 -7.90 0.16 -11.72
CA SER A 69 -6.89 -0.88 -11.48
C SER A 69 -5.50 -0.33 -11.15
N VAL A 70 -5.26 0.97 -11.30
CA VAL A 70 -3.98 1.60 -10.94
C VAL A 70 -3.65 1.39 -9.46
N PHE A 71 -4.62 1.52 -8.55
CA PHE A 71 -4.41 1.38 -7.11
C PHE A 71 -4.06 -0.06 -6.70
N LEU A 72 -4.67 -1.06 -7.37
CA LEU A 72 -4.28 -2.45 -7.22
C LEU A 72 -2.85 -2.69 -7.68
N ARG A 73 -2.53 -2.29 -8.95
CA ARG A 73 -1.21 -2.50 -9.53
C ARG A 73 -0.10 -1.84 -8.72
N GLU A 74 -0.32 -0.62 -8.29
CA GLU A 74 0.62 0.15 -7.48
C GLU A 74 0.81 -0.47 -6.09
N SER A 75 -0.28 -0.83 -5.38
CA SER A 75 -0.18 -1.47 -4.07
C SER A 75 0.52 -2.83 -4.13
N ASP A 76 0.30 -3.61 -5.18
CA ASP A 76 0.99 -4.88 -5.41
C ASP A 76 2.48 -4.67 -5.69
N TYR A 77 2.84 -3.69 -6.54
CA TYR A 77 4.24 -3.36 -6.79
C TYR A 77 4.95 -2.95 -5.50
N VAL A 78 4.37 -2.04 -4.72
CA VAL A 78 4.95 -1.56 -3.47
C VAL A 78 5.12 -2.70 -2.47
N SER A 79 4.11 -3.56 -2.30
CA SER A 79 4.19 -4.71 -1.42
C SER A 79 5.30 -5.69 -1.83
N ASN A 80 5.42 -5.97 -3.14
CA ASN A 80 6.48 -6.83 -3.67
C ASN A 80 7.86 -6.21 -3.50
N MET A 81 8.00 -4.88 -3.69
CA MET A 81 9.24 -4.15 -3.46
C MET A 81 9.64 -4.18 -1.98
N LEU A 82 8.69 -3.94 -1.06
CA LEU A 82 8.94 -4.01 0.38
C LEU A 82 9.45 -5.40 0.80
N THR A 83 8.97 -6.47 0.16
CA THR A 83 9.48 -7.82 0.41
C THR A 83 10.86 -8.05 -0.21
N SER A 84 10.97 -7.83 -1.51
CA SER A 84 12.15 -8.27 -2.27
C SER A 84 13.37 -7.38 -2.02
N ARG A 85 13.16 -6.05 -1.88
CA ARG A 85 14.25 -5.09 -1.70
C ARG A 85 14.49 -4.74 -0.24
N PHE A 86 13.42 -4.57 0.54
CA PHE A 86 13.49 -4.10 1.92
C PHE A 86 13.30 -5.20 2.96
N GLY A 87 13.10 -6.45 2.52
CA GLY A 87 13.05 -7.63 3.37
C GLY A 87 11.91 -7.60 4.38
N ALA A 88 10.72 -7.19 3.95
CA ALA A 88 9.53 -7.22 4.79
C ALA A 88 9.31 -8.63 5.36
N PHE A 89 9.24 -8.70 6.68
CA PHE A 89 9.12 -9.95 7.43
C PHE A 89 7.66 -10.40 7.56
N GLY A 90 6.76 -9.45 7.83
CA GLY A 90 5.32 -9.68 7.88
C GLY A 90 4.57 -8.70 7.00
N GLN A 91 3.56 -9.18 6.26
CA GLN A 91 2.80 -8.37 5.32
C GLN A 91 1.31 -8.58 5.46
N ILE A 92 0.55 -7.47 5.39
CA ILE A 92 -0.90 -7.47 5.18
C ILE A 92 -1.18 -6.62 3.95
N ARG A 93 -1.99 -7.14 3.03
CA ARG A 93 -2.43 -6.44 1.82
C ARG A 93 -3.94 -6.36 1.82
N LEU A 94 -4.48 -5.15 1.75
CA LEU A 94 -5.92 -4.90 1.67
C LEU A 94 -6.19 -4.16 0.36
N VAL A 95 -7.08 -4.69 -0.46
CA VAL A 95 -7.32 -4.14 -1.79
C VAL A 95 -8.80 -4.17 -2.14
N ASN A 96 -9.32 -3.05 -2.58
CA ASN A 96 -10.59 -2.98 -3.27
C ASN A 96 -10.35 -3.09 -4.79
N HIS A 97 -11.02 -4.03 -5.43
CA HIS A 97 -10.98 -4.18 -6.88
C HIS A 97 -12.15 -5.03 -7.37
N ARG A 98 -12.76 -4.63 -8.49
CA ARG A 98 -13.93 -5.29 -9.06
C ARG A 98 -13.75 -6.78 -9.35
N ASP A 99 -12.53 -7.22 -9.68
CA ASP A 99 -12.23 -8.60 -10.10
C ASP A 99 -11.58 -9.44 -8.98
N HIS A 100 -11.23 -8.83 -7.82
CA HIS A 100 -10.44 -9.48 -6.77
C HIS A 100 -11.18 -9.65 -5.42
N LEU A 101 -12.51 -9.53 -5.43
CA LEU A 101 -13.30 -9.66 -4.20
C LEU A 101 -13.30 -11.10 -3.62
N VAL A 102 -13.02 -12.09 -4.46
CA VAL A 102 -13.05 -13.52 -4.07
C VAL A 102 -11.70 -14.07 -3.59
N ASP A 103 -10.61 -13.35 -3.83
CA ASP A 103 -9.22 -13.82 -3.59
C ASP A 103 -8.35 -12.84 -2.79
N ARG A 104 -8.84 -11.63 -2.52
CA ARG A 104 -8.13 -10.61 -1.75
C ARG A 104 -8.98 -10.03 -0.62
N PRO A 105 -8.43 -9.80 0.58
CA PRO A 105 -9.17 -9.11 1.63
C PRO A 105 -9.36 -7.63 1.27
N MET A 106 -10.58 -7.14 1.46
CA MET A 106 -10.97 -5.77 1.12
C MET A 106 -10.31 -4.73 2.02
N ALA A 107 -10.12 -3.53 1.44
CA ALA A 107 -9.78 -2.32 2.17
C ALA A 107 -11.06 -1.69 2.73
N THR A 108 -11.37 -1.96 3.99
CA THR A 108 -12.45 -1.32 4.76
C THR A 108 -11.88 -0.72 6.04
N ARG A 109 -12.57 0.23 6.68
CA ARG A 109 -12.15 0.79 7.97
C ARG A 109 -11.90 -0.30 9.00
N GLU A 110 -12.78 -1.30 9.09
CA GLU A 110 -12.65 -2.39 10.06
C GLU A 110 -11.49 -3.32 9.73
N ASN A 111 -11.26 -3.66 8.45
CA ASN A 111 -10.14 -4.50 8.06
C ASN A 111 -8.80 -3.80 8.30
N LEU A 112 -8.71 -2.47 8.05
CA LEU A 112 -7.55 -1.66 8.43
C LEU A 112 -7.32 -1.68 9.95
N ARG A 113 -8.38 -1.53 10.76
CA ARG A 113 -8.28 -1.59 12.22
C ARG A 113 -7.75 -2.95 12.69
N ARG A 114 -8.26 -4.03 12.15
CA ARG A 114 -7.82 -5.40 12.46
C ARG A 114 -6.37 -5.63 12.02
N ALA A 115 -5.98 -5.13 10.85
CA ALA A 115 -4.60 -5.19 10.38
C ALA A 115 -3.67 -4.44 11.34
N ALA A 116 -4.02 -3.22 11.77
CA ALA A 116 -3.23 -2.45 12.72
C ALA A 116 -3.08 -3.15 14.08
N LEU A 117 -4.13 -3.78 14.60
CA LEU A 117 -4.10 -4.60 15.82
C LEU A 117 -3.16 -5.79 15.66
N THR A 118 -3.29 -6.55 14.57
CA THR A 118 -2.43 -7.71 14.31
C THR A 118 -0.96 -7.29 14.19
N LEU A 119 -0.65 -6.20 13.49
CA LEU A 119 0.71 -5.69 13.40
C LEU A 119 1.24 -5.28 14.78
N ALA A 120 0.41 -4.65 15.63
CA ALA A 120 0.79 -4.28 17.00
C ALA A 120 1.06 -5.49 17.90
N GLU A 121 0.31 -6.58 17.72
CA GLU A 121 0.46 -7.84 18.47
C GLU A 121 1.67 -8.65 18.00
N ARG A 122 1.96 -8.62 16.70
CA ARG A 122 3.01 -9.44 16.08
C ARG A 122 4.38 -8.77 16.12
N SER A 123 4.45 -7.44 16.02
CA SER A 123 5.72 -6.70 16.04
C SER A 123 6.22 -6.42 17.46
N GLY A 124 7.53 -6.41 17.64
CA GLY A 124 8.23 -5.97 18.86
C GLY A 124 8.43 -4.45 18.92
N PRO A 125 8.88 -3.89 20.05
CA PRO A 125 9.21 -2.47 20.17
C PRO A 125 10.41 -2.04 19.32
N GLU A 126 11.24 -2.98 18.91
CA GLU A 126 12.41 -2.84 18.05
C GLU A 126 12.08 -2.84 16.57
N ASP A 127 10.83 -3.13 16.18
CA ASP A 127 10.44 -3.28 14.79
C ASP A 127 9.97 -1.98 14.17
N LEU A 128 10.01 -1.95 12.84
CA LEU A 128 9.50 -0.88 12.01
C LEU A 128 8.22 -1.31 11.29
N ILE A 129 7.27 -0.40 11.22
CA ILE A 129 6.03 -0.58 10.46
C ILE A 129 6.06 0.31 9.23
N PHE A 130 5.84 -0.24 8.04
CA PHE A 130 5.67 0.52 6.81
C PHE A 130 4.23 0.41 6.33
N ILE A 131 3.54 1.54 6.21
CA ILE A 131 2.15 1.62 5.77
C ILE A 131 2.10 2.40 4.46
N TYR A 132 1.56 1.79 3.43
CA TYR A 132 1.30 2.43 2.15
C TYR A 132 -0.18 2.45 1.84
N LEU A 133 -0.71 3.63 1.57
CA LEU A 133 -2.11 3.86 1.24
C LEU A 133 -2.18 4.56 -0.12
N THR A 134 -2.86 3.95 -1.09
CA THR A 134 -3.10 4.54 -2.41
C THR A 134 -4.57 4.47 -2.77
N SER A 135 -5.16 5.61 -3.13
CA SER A 135 -6.55 5.75 -3.52
C SER A 135 -6.83 7.16 -4.04
N HIS A 136 -8.08 7.45 -4.37
CA HIS A 136 -8.55 8.84 -4.44
C HIS A 136 -8.58 9.48 -3.05
N GLY A 137 -8.60 10.81 -3.02
CA GLY A 137 -8.75 11.60 -1.79
C GLY A 137 -9.69 12.78 -1.99
N THR A 138 -10.37 13.18 -0.91
CA THR A 138 -11.31 14.31 -0.91
C THR A 138 -10.68 15.58 -0.32
N SER A 139 -11.27 16.74 -0.60
CA SER A 139 -10.87 18.04 -0.02
C SER A 139 -11.04 18.11 1.50
N GLU A 140 -11.86 17.23 2.07
CA GLU A 140 -12.09 17.06 3.50
C GLU A 140 -11.03 16.17 4.15
N HIS A 141 -10.00 15.76 3.39
CA HIS A 141 -8.92 14.88 3.83
C HIS A 141 -9.39 13.48 4.23
N GLU A 142 -10.17 12.88 3.35
CA GLU A 142 -10.60 11.51 3.47
C GLU A 142 -9.95 10.65 2.37
N LEU A 143 -9.51 9.46 2.71
CA LEU A 143 -9.09 8.45 1.76
C LEU A 143 -10.32 7.69 1.27
N VAL A 144 -10.56 7.70 -0.03
CA VAL A 144 -11.70 7.00 -0.64
C VAL A 144 -11.55 5.50 -0.46
N LEU A 145 -12.58 4.87 0.07
CA LEU A 145 -12.72 3.41 0.12
C LEU A 145 -13.93 3.03 -0.72
N ASP A 146 -13.69 2.56 -1.93
CA ASP A 146 -14.74 2.19 -2.87
C ASP A 146 -14.56 0.74 -3.36
N GLN A 147 -15.60 -0.04 -3.24
CA GLN A 147 -15.70 -1.36 -3.86
C GLN A 147 -16.94 -1.36 -4.77
N PRO A 148 -16.78 -1.61 -6.07
CA PRO A 148 -17.92 -1.65 -6.99
C PRO A 148 -19.08 -2.50 -6.49
N ARG A 149 -20.29 -1.97 -6.54
CA ARG A 149 -21.53 -2.56 -6.04
C ARG A 149 -21.70 -2.58 -4.52
N MET A 150 -20.81 -1.91 -3.76
CA MET A 150 -20.93 -1.76 -2.31
C MET A 150 -20.85 -0.29 -1.91
N GLU A 151 -21.52 0.08 -0.84
CA GLU A 151 -21.37 1.39 -0.21
C GLU A 151 -20.42 1.25 0.98
N LEU A 152 -19.21 1.79 0.84
CA LEU A 152 -18.22 1.88 1.90
C LEU A 152 -18.10 3.35 2.33
N SER A 153 -17.79 3.56 3.61
CA SER A 153 -17.49 4.90 4.10
C SER A 153 -16.02 5.22 3.88
N ASP A 154 -15.72 6.41 3.36
CA ASP A 154 -14.37 6.93 3.21
C ASP A 154 -13.69 7.09 4.57
N LEU A 155 -12.36 7.09 4.59
CA LEU A 155 -11.56 7.09 5.81
C LEU A 155 -10.98 8.50 6.06
N PRO A 156 -11.58 9.30 6.96
CA PRO A 156 -11.05 10.59 7.35
C PRO A 156 -9.69 10.51 8.04
N ALA A 157 -8.88 11.56 7.93
CA ALA A 157 -7.54 11.62 8.49
C ALA A 157 -7.50 11.35 10.02
N ASN A 158 -8.45 11.90 10.77
CA ASN A 158 -8.56 11.68 12.23
C ASN A 158 -8.94 10.23 12.56
N GLU A 159 -9.79 9.60 11.77
CA GLU A 159 -10.15 8.19 11.94
C GLU A 159 -9.00 7.26 11.57
N LEU A 160 -8.20 7.58 10.53
CA LEU A 160 -6.96 6.84 10.25
C LEU A 160 -6.02 6.90 11.46
N GLY A 161 -5.88 8.05 12.12
CA GLY A 161 -5.12 8.18 13.36
C GLY A 161 -5.63 7.24 14.46
N ALA A 162 -6.95 7.15 14.63
CA ALA A 162 -7.58 6.23 15.59
C ALA A 162 -7.38 4.75 15.21
N VAL A 163 -7.51 4.41 13.95
CA VAL A 163 -7.23 3.06 13.40
C VAL A 163 -5.79 2.63 13.68
N LEU A 164 -4.83 3.53 13.56
CA LEU A 164 -3.41 3.27 13.78
C LEU A 164 -2.96 3.42 15.26
N ALA A 165 -3.85 3.82 16.16
CA ALA A 165 -3.53 3.99 17.60
C ALA A 165 -2.89 2.74 18.26
N PRO A 166 -3.22 1.48 17.92
CA PRO A 166 -2.53 0.31 18.43
C PRO A 166 -1.01 0.33 18.18
N LEU A 167 -0.58 0.97 17.10
CA LEU A 167 0.83 1.11 16.69
C LEU A 167 1.54 2.32 17.30
N LYS A 168 0.96 3.03 18.27
CA LYS A 168 1.52 4.27 18.85
C LYS A 168 2.93 4.12 19.43
N ASN A 169 3.29 2.92 19.89
CA ASN A 169 4.61 2.60 20.45
C ASN A 169 5.58 1.98 19.45
N ARG A 170 5.26 2.00 18.16
CA ARG A 170 6.13 1.53 17.07
C ARG A 170 6.60 2.70 16.23
N ASP A 171 7.83 2.64 15.77
CA ASP A 171 8.31 3.56 14.76
C ASP A 171 7.67 3.20 13.41
N LYS A 172 7.08 4.19 12.73
CA LYS A 172 6.26 4.00 11.55
C LYS A 172 6.68 4.90 10.40
N ILE A 173 6.59 4.36 9.20
CA ILE A 173 6.67 5.10 7.94
C ILE A 173 5.30 4.98 7.28
N ILE A 174 4.63 6.11 7.05
CA ILE A 174 3.32 6.16 6.40
C ILE A 174 3.47 6.94 5.10
N VAL A 175 3.11 6.31 3.99
CA VAL A 175 3.09 6.95 2.67
C VAL A 175 1.66 6.96 2.16
N ILE A 176 1.14 8.15 1.82
CA ILE A 176 -0.23 8.34 1.35
C ILE A 176 -0.20 8.94 -0.06
N SER A 177 -0.58 8.12 -1.04
CA SER A 177 -0.72 8.51 -2.44
C SER A 177 -2.19 8.77 -2.76
N SER A 178 -2.62 10.00 -2.50
CA SER A 178 -3.97 10.48 -2.85
C SER A 178 -3.99 12.00 -3.04
N CYS A 179 -5.04 12.51 -3.65
CA CYS A 179 -5.34 13.94 -3.64
C CYS A 179 -5.50 14.45 -2.21
N TYR A 180 -5.13 15.70 -1.95
CA TYR A 180 -5.26 16.38 -0.65
C TYR A 180 -4.58 15.67 0.53
N SER A 181 -3.67 14.75 0.24
CA SER A 181 -3.04 13.85 1.24
C SER A 181 -2.20 14.57 2.30
N GLY A 182 -1.71 15.77 2.03
CA GLY A 182 -1.04 16.62 3.02
C GLY A 182 -1.90 16.92 4.25
N GLY A 183 -3.23 16.87 4.13
CA GLY A 183 -4.17 17.04 5.24
C GLY A 183 -4.16 15.91 6.27
N PHE A 184 -3.55 14.77 5.94
CA PHE A 184 -3.36 13.67 6.90
C PHE A 184 -2.21 13.94 7.89
N ILE A 185 -1.23 14.79 7.54
CA ILE A 185 -0.06 15.04 8.38
C ILE A 185 -0.45 15.54 9.78
N PRO A 186 -1.33 16.53 9.97
CA PRO A 186 -1.69 17.02 11.31
C PRO A 186 -2.27 15.94 12.23
N ALA A 187 -3.02 15.00 11.70
CA ALA A 187 -3.68 13.94 12.46
C ALA A 187 -2.75 12.75 12.80
N LEU A 188 -1.68 12.56 12.02
CA LEU A 188 -0.80 11.39 12.13
C LEU A 188 0.59 11.71 12.67
N LYS A 189 1.03 12.97 12.66
CA LYS A 189 2.40 13.35 13.03
C LYS A 189 2.68 13.17 14.50
N ASP A 190 3.73 12.44 14.80
CA ASP A 190 4.38 12.33 16.10
C ASP A 190 5.87 12.04 15.93
N GLU A 191 6.63 11.89 17.04
CA GLU A 191 8.08 11.61 16.99
C GLU A 191 8.43 10.19 16.55
N ARG A 192 7.43 9.30 16.39
CA ARG A 192 7.56 7.91 15.96
C ARG A 192 6.94 7.63 14.58
N THR A 193 6.51 8.69 13.89
CA THR A 193 5.81 8.56 12.60
C THR A 193 6.46 9.44 11.55
N LEU A 194 7.11 8.82 10.56
CA LEU A 194 7.51 9.49 9.33
C LEU A 194 6.35 9.44 8.34
N ILE A 195 6.01 10.57 7.73
CA ILE A 195 4.87 10.68 6.82
C ILE A 195 5.34 11.29 5.50
N MET A 196 5.00 10.66 4.38
CA MET A 196 5.14 11.20 3.03
C MET A 196 3.78 11.27 2.36
N THR A 197 3.46 12.35 1.69
CA THR A 197 2.18 12.54 1.01
C THR A 197 2.38 12.98 -0.44
N ALA A 198 1.50 12.52 -1.33
CA ALA A 198 1.56 12.81 -2.76
C ALA A 198 1.25 14.27 -3.10
N SER A 199 0.55 14.97 -2.21
CA SER A 199 0.15 16.36 -2.45
C SER A 199 0.12 17.17 -1.16
N ARG A 200 0.08 18.49 -1.30
CA ARG A 200 -0.28 19.43 -0.23
C ARG A 200 -1.75 19.27 0.16
N ALA A 201 -2.14 19.77 1.34
CA ALA A 201 -3.49 19.61 1.89
C ALA A 201 -4.61 20.22 1.00
N ASP A 202 -4.28 21.21 0.18
CA ASP A 202 -5.20 21.92 -0.69
C ASP A 202 -4.97 21.64 -2.19
N ARG A 203 -4.25 20.55 -2.52
CA ARG A 203 -3.86 20.18 -3.89
C ARG A 203 -4.30 18.77 -4.24
N VAL A 204 -4.63 18.58 -5.52
CA VAL A 204 -4.80 17.24 -6.11
C VAL A 204 -3.46 16.60 -6.43
N SER A 205 -3.45 15.30 -6.64
CA SER A 205 -2.36 14.53 -7.23
C SER A 205 -2.83 13.85 -8.52
N PHE A 206 -1.90 13.32 -9.33
CA PHE A 206 -2.19 12.88 -10.69
C PHE A 206 -1.77 11.44 -10.97
N GLY A 207 -2.21 10.91 -12.12
CA GLY A 207 -1.86 9.57 -12.60
C GLY A 207 -2.90 8.49 -12.27
N CYS A 208 -4.07 8.86 -11.72
CA CYS A 208 -5.12 7.91 -11.37
C CYS A 208 -5.97 7.57 -12.61
N SER A 209 -5.40 6.89 -13.62
CA SER A 209 -6.18 6.38 -14.76
C SER A 209 -6.22 4.86 -14.76
N GLU A 210 -7.22 4.29 -15.43
CA GLU A 210 -7.38 2.83 -15.54
C GLU A 210 -6.18 2.16 -16.21
N GLU A 211 -5.57 2.83 -17.18
CA GLU A 211 -4.44 2.31 -17.96
C GLU A 211 -3.09 2.50 -17.25
N ALA A 212 -3.00 3.42 -16.27
CA ALA A 212 -1.75 3.70 -15.58
C ALA A 212 -1.33 2.53 -14.68
N ASN A 213 -0.04 2.25 -14.63
CA ASN A 213 0.52 1.30 -13.66
C ASN A 213 0.76 1.94 -12.29
N PHE A 214 0.93 3.25 -12.26
CA PHE A 214 1.26 4.04 -11.08
C PHE A 214 0.59 5.41 -11.12
N THR A 215 0.30 5.95 -9.94
CA THR A 215 0.15 7.39 -9.75
C THR A 215 1.50 8.09 -9.99
N TYR A 216 1.52 9.40 -10.24
CA TYR A 216 2.80 10.12 -10.44
C TYR A 216 3.71 10.01 -9.23
N PHE A 217 3.15 10.15 -8.03
CA PHE A 217 3.93 10.05 -6.79
C PHE A 217 4.39 8.62 -6.49
N GLY A 218 3.53 7.63 -6.73
CA GLY A 218 3.88 6.21 -6.55
C GLY A 218 5.01 5.77 -7.48
N ASP A 219 4.94 6.15 -8.77
CA ASP A 219 6.02 5.92 -9.74
C ASP A 219 7.32 6.59 -9.29
N ALA A 220 7.26 7.90 -9.01
CA ALA A 220 8.44 8.68 -8.64
C ALA A 220 9.12 8.16 -7.37
N LEU A 221 8.35 7.81 -6.33
CA LEU A 221 8.90 7.35 -5.06
C LEU A 221 9.35 5.89 -5.12
N PHE A 222 8.48 4.98 -5.55
CA PHE A 222 8.73 3.54 -5.45
C PHE A 222 9.42 2.97 -6.70
N ALA A 223 8.94 3.29 -7.90
CA ALA A 223 9.52 2.72 -9.10
C ALA A 223 10.84 3.41 -9.51
N GLN A 224 11.09 4.65 -9.07
CA GLN A 224 12.30 5.40 -9.43
C GLN A 224 13.22 5.65 -8.23
N ALA A 225 12.84 6.52 -7.27
CA ALA A 225 13.73 7.03 -6.24
C ALA A 225 14.21 5.94 -5.27
N LEU A 226 13.32 5.14 -4.73
CA LEU A 226 13.68 4.04 -3.81
C LEU A 226 14.44 2.89 -4.48
N ASN A 227 14.53 2.84 -5.81
CA ASN A 227 15.45 1.95 -6.51
C ASN A 227 16.87 2.52 -6.62
N GLN A 228 17.05 3.84 -6.40
CA GLN A 228 18.34 4.52 -6.46
C GLN A 228 18.98 4.70 -5.08
N THR A 229 18.19 4.86 -4.03
CA THR A 229 18.68 5.13 -2.67
C THR A 229 17.79 4.50 -1.61
N ASP A 230 18.42 4.11 -0.48
CA ASP A 230 17.73 3.66 0.73
C ASP A 230 17.51 4.80 1.74
N ASP A 231 18.03 6.01 1.45
CA ASP A 231 17.80 7.20 2.26
C ASP A 231 16.40 7.77 1.95
N LEU A 232 15.52 7.76 2.94
CA LEU A 232 14.12 8.16 2.75
C LEU A 232 13.96 9.65 2.44
N GLU A 233 14.78 10.53 3.02
CA GLU A 233 14.72 11.97 2.74
C GLU A 233 15.23 12.26 1.32
N GLN A 234 16.32 11.60 0.92
CA GLN A 234 16.83 11.70 -0.45
C GLN A 234 15.84 11.13 -1.47
N ALA A 235 15.25 9.96 -1.19
CA ALA A 235 14.22 9.36 -2.05
C ALA A 235 13.02 10.28 -2.23
N PHE A 236 12.53 10.88 -1.14
CA PHE A 236 11.44 11.84 -1.20
C PHE A 236 11.81 13.08 -2.01
N LYS A 237 13.00 13.62 -1.84
CA LYS A 237 13.48 14.78 -2.62
C LYS A 237 13.54 14.48 -4.12
N LEU A 238 14.04 13.30 -4.50
CA LEU A 238 14.07 12.86 -5.89
C LEU A 238 12.66 12.69 -6.45
N ALA A 239 11.78 12.02 -5.68
CA ALA A 239 10.40 11.82 -6.08
C ALA A 239 9.64 13.13 -6.28
N LYS A 240 9.79 14.09 -5.34
CA LYS A 240 9.16 15.41 -5.45
C LYS A 240 9.63 16.17 -6.70
N ALA A 241 10.91 16.09 -7.06
CA ALA A 241 11.43 16.72 -8.27
C ALA A 241 10.85 16.04 -9.54
N SER A 242 10.83 14.71 -9.60
CA SER A 242 10.28 13.95 -10.71
C SER A 242 8.78 14.22 -10.92
N VAL A 243 8.01 14.30 -9.82
CA VAL A 243 6.58 14.66 -9.88
C VAL A 243 6.41 16.06 -10.48
N ALA A 244 7.15 17.06 -10.00
CA ALA A 244 7.05 18.45 -10.47
C ALA A 244 7.41 18.58 -11.97
N GLU A 245 8.44 17.86 -12.43
CA GLU A 245 8.82 17.82 -13.85
C GLU A 245 7.70 17.22 -14.72
N ARG A 246 7.10 16.15 -14.27
CA ARG A 246 6.00 15.48 -15.00
C ARG A 246 4.75 16.32 -15.03
N GLU A 247 4.37 16.91 -13.90
CA GLU A 247 3.21 17.82 -13.81
C GLU A 247 3.36 19.03 -14.73
N LEU A 248 4.57 19.61 -14.79
CA LEU A 248 4.87 20.72 -15.70
C LEU A 248 4.77 20.28 -17.17
N ALA A 249 5.31 19.13 -17.52
CA ALA A 249 5.25 18.59 -18.88
C ALA A 249 3.80 18.33 -19.33
N ASP A 250 2.97 17.85 -18.42
CA ASP A 250 1.55 17.54 -18.68
C ASP A 250 0.63 18.76 -18.47
N SER A 251 1.19 19.95 -18.17
CA SER A 251 0.46 21.20 -17.92
C SER A 251 -0.52 21.13 -16.76
N PHE A 252 -0.19 20.37 -15.72
CA PHE A 252 -0.95 20.30 -14.48
C PHE A 252 -0.47 21.33 -13.45
N GLU A 253 -1.37 21.69 -12.53
CA GLU A 253 -1.00 22.47 -11.35
C GLU A 253 -0.19 21.60 -10.39
N ALA A 254 0.90 22.16 -9.80
CA ALA A 254 1.80 21.40 -8.94
C ALA A 254 1.06 20.80 -7.72
N SER A 255 1.20 19.50 -7.51
CA SER A 255 0.63 18.80 -6.34
C SER A 255 1.39 19.11 -5.05
N GLU A 256 2.68 19.43 -5.14
CA GLU A 256 3.58 19.76 -4.03
C GLU A 256 3.62 18.69 -2.93
N PRO A 257 4.22 17.51 -3.18
CA PRO A 257 4.39 16.45 -2.19
C PRO A 257 5.02 16.96 -0.88
N GLN A 258 4.57 16.43 0.27
CA GLN A 258 4.98 16.86 1.61
C GLN A 258 5.63 15.72 2.39
N ILE A 259 6.53 16.06 3.33
CA ILE A 259 7.15 15.11 4.23
C ILE A 259 7.20 15.66 5.67
N TRP A 260 6.93 14.77 6.63
CA TRP A 260 7.25 14.91 8.03
C TRP A 260 8.20 13.77 8.41
N ALA A 261 9.45 14.07 8.80
CA ALA A 261 10.50 13.06 8.97
C ALA A 261 11.25 13.22 10.31
N PRO A 262 10.76 12.61 11.40
CA PRO A 262 11.48 12.58 12.67
C PRO A 262 12.81 11.83 12.54
N LYS A 263 13.87 12.38 13.14
CA LYS A 263 15.20 11.78 13.12
C LYS A 263 15.25 10.38 13.76
N THR A 264 14.40 10.14 14.74
CA THR A 264 14.24 8.83 15.40
C THR A 264 13.89 7.75 14.39
N VAL A 265 12.86 7.97 13.57
CA VAL A 265 12.39 7.00 12.55
C VAL A 265 13.43 6.85 11.43
N LEU A 266 14.03 7.95 10.96
CA LEU A 266 15.10 7.90 9.97
C LEU A 266 16.30 7.08 10.44
N SER A 267 16.73 7.29 11.69
CA SER A 267 17.86 6.54 12.29
C SER A 267 17.50 5.06 12.43
N HIS A 268 16.28 4.74 12.81
CA HIS A 268 15.81 3.38 12.95
C HIS A 268 15.74 2.65 11.61
N TRP A 269 15.22 3.31 10.56
CA TRP A 269 15.27 2.80 9.19
C TRP A 269 16.69 2.48 8.73
N GLN A 270 17.64 3.37 9.00
CA GLN A 270 19.05 3.13 8.66
C GLN A 270 19.65 1.95 9.43
N LEU A 271 19.26 1.73 10.70
CA LEU A 271 19.68 0.56 11.49
C LEU A 271 19.17 -0.73 10.88
N LEU A 272 17.89 -0.79 10.52
CA LEU A 272 17.30 -1.93 9.80
C LEU A 272 18.09 -2.24 8.53
N ARG A 273 18.36 -1.23 7.68
CA ARG A 273 19.11 -1.43 6.43
C ARG A 273 20.52 -1.92 6.66
N LYS A 274 21.22 -1.41 7.66
CA LYS A 274 22.56 -1.89 8.05
C LYS A 274 22.52 -3.33 8.55
N GLN A 275 21.52 -3.70 9.32
CA GLN A 275 21.35 -5.09 9.80
C GLN A 275 21.13 -6.05 8.61
N GLN A 276 20.25 -5.68 7.67
CA GLN A 276 19.95 -6.49 6.48
C GLN A 276 21.19 -6.67 5.59
N ALA A 277 21.97 -5.61 5.37
CA ALA A 277 23.22 -5.67 4.61
C ALA A 277 24.25 -6.61 5.26
N ARG A 278 24.38 -6.59 6.60
CA ARG A 278 25.27 -7.50 7.33
C ARG A 278 24.84 -8.97 7.20
N LYS A 279 23.52 -9.25 7.31
CA LYS A 279 22.98 -10.60 7.13
C LYS A 279 23.28 -11.13 5.72
N ALA A 280 23.11 -10.30 4.68
CA ALA A 280 23.39 -10.67 3.30
C ALA A 280 24.89 -10.99 3.06
N LEU A 281 25.81 -10.23 3.66
CA LEU A 281 27.25 -10.50 3.57
C LEU A 281 27.65 -11.81 4.28
N GLN A 282 27.02 -12.13 5.40
CA GLN A 282 27.29 -13.37 6.14
C GLN A 282 26.83 -14.61 5.38
N SER A 283 25.65 -14.57 4.73
CA SER A 283 25.16 -15.70 3.93
C SER A 283 26.09 -16.02 2.76
N VAL A 284 26.56 -15.00 2.02
CA VAL A 284 27.52 -15.17 0.92
C VAL A 284 28.85 -15.79 1.40
N SER A 285 29.29 -15.45 2.61
CA SER A 285 30.55 -15.97 3.16
C SER A 285 30.46 -17.44 3.59
N ILE A 286 29.28 -17.93 3.97
CA ILE A 286 29.03 -19.32 4.34
C ILE A 286 29.01 -20.19 3.09
N ASP A 287 28.22 -19.80 2.08
CA ASP A 287 28.11 -20.52 0.81
C ASP A 287 29.48 -20.66 0.09
N SER A 288 30.33 -19.65 0.22
CA SER A 288 31.69 -19.70 -0.36
C SER A 288 32.68 -20.62 0.36
N LYS A 289 32.42 -20.95 1.65
CA LYS A 289 33.24 -21.90 2.41
C LYS A 289 32.82 -23.34 2.13
N ASP A 290 31.54 -23.60 2.02
CA ASP A 290 31.00 -24.93 1.71
C ASP A 290 31.33 -25.36 0.28
N ALA A 291 31.40 -24.42 -0.67
CA ALA A 291 31.83 -24.67 -2.05
C ALA A 291 33.34 -24.98 -2.19
N LYS A 292 34.18 -24.68 -1.19
CA LYS A 292 35.63 -24.98 -1.18
C LYS A 292 36.00 -26.26 -0.43
N SER A 293 35.03 -26.88 0.26
CA SER A 293 35.24 -28.13 1.02
C SER A 293 34.68 -29.38 0.33
N ASN A 294 34.13 -29.24 -0.88
CA ASN A 294 33.80 -30.32 -1.81
C ASN A 294 34.79 -30.29 -3.01
#